data_158c301bf841f5b7ae5ddf9e3d04e2b3
#
_entry.id   158c301bf841f5b7ae5ddf9e3d04e2b3
#
_cell.length_a   1.000
_cell.length_b   1.000
_cell.length_c   1.000
_cell.angle_alpha   90.00
_cell.angle_beta   90.00
_cell.angle_gamma   90.00
#
_symmetry.space_group_name_H-M   'P 1'
#
loop_
_entity.id
_entity.type
_entity.pdbx_description
1 polymer ?
#
loop_
_entity_poly.entity_id
_entity_poly.type
_entity_poly.pdbx_seq_one_letter_code
_entity_poly.pdbx_strand_id
1 'polypeptide(L)'
;MKNFLNKVESLSHKIYQQLSGMDEKHFQIALGIEFRKNKIDFMREAGVELFYETNPIGLHELDFLITPCLDLKVPLIIETKVGSNITEDSRQQLRNYLRSATLNKNAIIKKINTGLLINFKKSETFIDANKKKRTF
;
A
#
# COMPACT_ATOMS: atom_id res chain seq x y z
N MET A 1 -2.97 -16.13 3.01
CA MET A 1 -2.86 -14.70 3.40
C MET A 1 -1.58 -14.39 4.15
N LYS A 2 -1.27 -15.16 5.19
CA LYS A 2 -0.05 -14.92 6.00
C LYS A 2 1.24 -14.94 5.17
N ASN A 3 1.39 -15.93 4.31
CA ASN A 3 2.59 -16.04 3.46
C ASN A 3 2.71 -14.87 2.50
N PHE A 4 1.59 -14.41 1.97
CA PHE A 4 1.57 -13.24 1.10
C PHE A 4 1.99 -11.97 1.85
N LEU A 5 1.43 -11.75 3.04
CA LEU A 5 1.77 -10.57 3.85
C LEU A 5 3.24 -10.58 4.26
N ASN A 6 3.78 -11.73 4.64
CA ASN A 6 5.20 -11.87 4.97
C ASN A 6 6.08 -11.53 3.78
N LYS A 7 5.68 -11.94 2.59
CA LYS A 7 6.41 -11.65 1.35
C LYS A 7 6.41 -10.15 1.07
N VAL A 8 5.25 -9.50 1.15
CA VAL A 8 5.15 -8.05 0.94
C VAL A 8 6.00 -7.30 1.95
N GLU A 9 5.98 -7.71 3.22
CA GLU A 9 6.81 -7.11 4.25
C GLU A 9 8.29 -7.22 3.92
N SER A 10 8.73 -8.40 3.53
CA SER A 10 10.13 -8.65 3.14
C SER A 10 10.56 -7.78 1.96
N LEU A 11 9.71 -7.69 0.93
CA LEU A 11 9.99 -6.85 -0.23
C LEU A 11 10.05 -5.36 0.15
N SER A 12 9.16 -4.93 1.03
CA SER A 12 9.13 -3.55 1.51
C SER A 12 10.39 -3.19 2.29
N HIS A 13 10.88 -4.08 3.14
CA HIS A 13 12.13 -3.89 3.85
C HIS A 13 13.32 -3.79 2.90
N LYS A 14 13.37 -4.67 1.91
CA LYS A 14 14.42 -4.63 0.89
C LYS A 14 14.48 -3.29 0.18
N ILE A 15 13.31 -2.79 -0.22
CA ILE A 15 13.20 -1.49 -0.89
C ILE A 15 13.64 -0.37 0.05
N TYR A 16 13.18 -0.40 1.28
CA TYR A 16 13.48 0.65 2.25
C TYR A 16 14.97 0.75 2.54
N GLN A 17 15.68 -0.37 2.59
CA GLN A 17 17.12 -0.38 2.81
C GLN A 17 17.88 0.38 1.73
N GLN A 18 17.38 0.37 0.50
CA GLN A 18 18.03 1.07 -0.61
C GLN A 18 17.52 2.48 -0.82
N LEU A 19 16.24 2.72 -0.58
CA LEU A 19 15.57 3.95 -0.98
C LEU A 19 15.15 4.84 0.19
N SER A 20 15.63 4.56 1.40
CA SER A 20 15.34 5.41 2.56
C SER A 20 15.65 6.87 2.25
N GLY A 21 14.69 7.76 2.53
CA GLY A 21 14.81 9.18 2.23
C GLY A 21 14.22 9.61 0.89
N MET A 22 13.80 8.65 0.05
CA MET A 22 13.17 8.96 -1.22
C MET A 22 11.68 9.28 -1.04
N ASP A 23 11.05 9.79 -2.09
CA ASP A 23 9.63 10.14 -2.09
C ASP A 23 8.73 8.90 -2.23
N GLU A 24 7.47 9.04 -1.83
CA GLU A 24 6.48 7.98 -1.92
C GLU A 24 6.41 7.36 -3.31
N LYS A 25 6.45 8.19 -4.35
CA LYS A 25 6.43 7.74 -5.75
C LYS A 25 7.53 6.73 -6.05
N HIS A 26 8.73 6.96 -5.54
CA HIS A 26 9.86 6.07 -5.79
C HIS A 26 9.66 4.72 -5.11
N PHE A 27 9.11 4.71 -3.89
CA PHE A 27 8.80 3.47 -3.19
C PHE A 27 7.74 2.69 -3.94
N GLN A 28 6.71 3.37 -4.47
CA GLN A 28 5.65 2.72 -5.24
C GLN A 28 6.18 2.08 -6.51
N ILE A 29 7.05 2.78 -7.25
CA ILE A 29 7.65 2.24 -8.47
C ILE A 29 8.48 0.99 -8.13
N ALA A 30 9.32 1.08 -7.09
CA ALA A 30 10.15 -0.05 -6.68
C ALA A 30 9.31 -1.24 -6.22
N LEU A 31 8.24 -0.99 -5.49
CA LEU A 31 7.34 -2.05 -5.04
C LEU A 31 6.68 -2.76 -6.23
N GLY A 32 6.28 -2.01 -7.24
CA GLY A 32 5.75 -2.57 -8.49
C GLY A 32 6.77 -3.45 -9.20
N ILE A 33 8.03 -3.03 -9.23
CA ILE A 33 9.11 -3.82 -9.81
C ILE A 33 9.26 -5.15 -9.06
N GLU A 34 9.28 -5.10 -7.73
CA GLU A 34 9.40 -6.30 -6.92
C GLU A 34 8.21 -7.23 -7.07
N PHE A 35 7.00 -6.70 -7.17
CA PHE A 35 5.81 -7.51 -7.41
C PHE A 35 5.92 -8.26 -8.73
N ARG A 36 6.33 -7.58 -9.81
CA ARG A 36 6.49 -8.24 -11.13
C ARG A 36 7.55 -9.33 -11.07
N LYS A 37 8.66 -9.08 -10.41
CA LYS A 37 9.73 -10.08 -10.26
C LYS A 37 9.26 -11.32 -9.50
N ASN A 38 8.28 -11.15 -8.61
CA ASN A 38 7.74 -12.24 -7.80
C ASN A 38 6.41 -12.77 -8.32
N LYS A 39 6.03 -12.40 -9.53
CA LYS A 39 4.79 -12.87 -10.21
C LYS A 39 3.54 -12.55 -9.41
N ILE A 40 3.54 -11.42 -8.74
CA ILE A 40 2.36 -10.88 -8.05
C ILE A 40 1.67 -9.93 -9.02
N ASP A 41 0.44 -10.28 -9.40
CA ASP A 41 -0.35 -9.46 -10.30
C ASP A 41 -0.99 -8.30 -9.55
N PHE A 42 -0.92 -7.12 -10.13
CA PHE A 42 -1.48 -5.93 -9.50
C PHE A 42 -1.94 -4.92 -10.55
N MET A 43 -2.82 -4.03 -10.10
CA MET A 43 -3.23 -2.86 -10.88
C MET A 43 -2.84 -1.62 -10.08
N ARG A 44 -2.31 -0.62 -10.77
CA ARG A 44 -2.05 0.70 -10.21
C ARG A 44 -3.23 1.61 -10.47
N GLU A 45 -3.54 2.45 -9.49
CA GLU A 45 -4.53 3.51 -9.65
C GLU A 45 -5.93 3.01 -10.03
N ALA A 46 -6.26 1.77 -9.64
CA ALA A 46 -7.60 1.25 -9.82
C ALA A 46 -8.58 2.08 -8.99
N GLY A 47 -9.69 2.51 -9.61
CA GLY A 47 -10.67 3.35 -8.95
C GLY A 47 -11.64 2.55 -8.09
N VAL A 48 -11.81 2.97 -6.83
CA VAL A 48 -12.89 2.48 -5.98
C VAL A 48 -13.86 3.62 -5.74
N GLU A 49 -15.14 3.37 -6.03
CA GLU A 49 -16.18 4.36 -5.77
C GLU A 49 -16.46 4.40 -4.27
N LEU A 50 -16.52 5.61 -3.72
CA LEU A 50 -16.74 5.83 -2.30
C LEU A 50 -18.22 6.14 -2.06
N PHE A 51 -18.75 5.65 -0.94
CA PHE A 51 -20.17 5.79 -0.62
C PHE A 51 -20.39 6.35 0.78
N TYR A 52 -21.37 7.22 0.89
CA TYR A 52 -22.02 7.57 2.15
C TYR A 52 -23.35 6.86 2.18
N GLU A 53 -23.52 5.91 3.08
CA GLU A 53 -24.62 4.94 3.05
C GLU A 53 -24.61 4.23 1.68
N THR A 54 -25.60 4.40 0.84
CA THR A 54 -25.64 3.83 -0.51
C THR A 54 -25.48 4.89 -1.60
N ASN A 55 -25.12 6.11 -1.22
CA ASN A 55 -25.00 7.23 -2.16
C ASN A 55 -23.53 7.41 -2.56
N PRO A 56 -23.23 7.43 -3.87
CA PRO A 56 -21.85 7.68 -4.29
C PRO A 56 -21.41 9.10 -3.94
N ILE A 57 -20.24 9.26 -3.37
CA ILE A 57 -19.70 10.55 -2.95
C ILE A 57 -18.35 10.88 -3.58
N GLY A 58 -17.74 9.97 -4.31
CA GLY A 58 -16.46 10.21 -4.92
C GLY A 58 -15.79 8.95 -5.44
N LEU A 59 -14.59 9.14 -5.93
CA LEU A 59 -13.75 8.05 -6.46
C LEU A 59 -12.35 8.18 -5.85
N HIS A 60 -11.81 7.06 -5.36
CA HIS A 60 -10.44 7.00 -4.87
C HIS A 60 -9.61 6.07 -5.76
N GLU A 61 -8.44 6.54 -6.18
CA GLU A 61 -7.49 5.71 -6.92
C GLU A 61 -6.58 4.99 -5.94
N LEU A 62 -6.69 3.66 -5.92
CA LEU A 62 -5.88 2.83 -5.04
C LEU A 62 -4.41 2.85 -5.47
N ASP A 63 -3.48 2.87 -4.51
CA ASP A 63 -2.06 2.77 -4.86
C ASP A 63 -1.77 1.44 -5.54
N PHE A 64 -2.26 0.34 -4.95
CA PHE A 64 -2.18 -0.98 -5.54
C PHE A 64 -3.45 -1.77 -5.26
N LEU A 65 -3.95 -2.42 -6.28
CA LEU A 65 -4.96 -3.46 -6.14
C LEU A 65 -4.30 -4.79 -6.54
N ILE A 66 -4.05 -5.64 -5.56
CA ILE A 66 -3.48 -6.95 -5.81
C ILE A 66 -4.60 -7.88 -6.20
N THR A 67 -4.50 -8.49 -7.37
CA THR A 67 -5.49 -9.46 -7.84
C THR A 67 -5.15 -10.85 -7.29
N PRO A 68 -6.14 -11.76 -7.19
CA PRO A 68 -5.87 -13.09 -6.65
C PRO A 68 -4.71 -13.80 -7.34
N CYS A 69 -3.88 -14.46 -6.55
CA CYS A 69 -2.71 -15.20 -7.01
C CYS A 69 -2.52 -16.43 -6.13
N LEU A 70 -1.40 -17.13 -6.29
CA LEU A 70 -1.17 -18.42 -5.64
C LEU A 70 -1.42 -18.38 -4.12
N ASP A 71 -0.91 -17.34 -3.43
CA ASP A 71 -1.00 -17.23 -1.97
C ASP A 71 -2.08 -16.25 -1.52
N LEU A 72 -2.90 -15.76 -2.44
CA LEU A 72 -3.92 -14.76 -2.15
C LEU A 72 -5.21 -15.10 -2.87
N LYS A 73 -6.23 -15.48 -2.14
CA LYS A 73 -7.51 -15.96 -2.73
C LYS A 73 -8.47 -14.85 -3.07
N VAL A 74 -8.36 -13.70 -2.42
CA VAL A 74 -9.23 -12.54 -2.66
C VAL A 74 -8.38 -11.32 -2.98
N PRO A 75 -8.94 -10.32 -3.71
CA PRO A 75 -8.18 -9.09 -3.99
C PRO A 75 -7.82 -8.36 -2.69
N LEU A 76 -6.72 -7.64 -2.72
CA LEU A 76 -6.20 -6.93 -1.56
C LEU A 76 -5.82 -5.50 -1.96
N ILE A 77 -6.20 -4.52 -1.14
CA ILE A 77 -5.77 -3.14 -1.30
C ILE A 77 -4.42 -2.96 -0.60
N ILE A 78 -3.47 -2.32 -1.27
CA ILE A 78 -2.26 -1.82 -0.62
C ILE A 78 -2.22 -0.33 -0.81
N GLU A 79 -2.17 0.41 0.30
CA GLU A 79 -1.95 1.84 0.33
C GLU A 79 -0.60 2.12 0.95
N THR A 80 0.17 2.99 0.32
CA THR A 80 1.52 3.33 0.76
C THR A 80 1.55 4.75 1.31
N LYS A 81 2.39 4.97 2.30
CA LYS A 81 2.62 6.27 2.89
C LYS A 81 4.11 6.43 3.15
N VAL A 82 4.55 7.66 3.19
CA VAL A 82 5.90 8.02 3.65
C VAL A 82 5.71 9.01 4.78
N GLY A 83 6.12 8.64 5.97
CA GLY A 83 5.95 9.50 7.14
C GLY A 83 6.56 8.87 8.38
N SER A 84 6.51 9.59 9.49
CA SER A 84 7.08 9.11 10.74
C SER A 84 6.31 7.91 11.30
N ASN A 85 4.99 7.92 11.16
CA ASN A 85 4.12 6.85 11.67
C ASN A 85 2.87 6.71 10.82
N ILE A 86 2.24 5.55 10.90
CA ILE A 86 0.88 5.36 10.37
C ILE A 86 -0.06 6.12 11.30
N THR A 87 -0.89 6.99 10.72
CA THR A 87 -1.85 7.79 11.49
C THR A 87 -3.19 7.07 11.61
N GLU A 88 -3.98 7.45 12.61
CA GLU A 88 -5.33 6.93 12.75
C GLU A 88 -6.21 7.35 11.57
N ASP A 89 -5.98 8.55 11.03
CA ASP A 89 -6.69 9.02 9.84
C ASP A 89 -6.44 8.10 8.64
N SER A 90 -5.20 7.67 8.45
CA SER A 90 -4.87 6.73 7.36
C SER A 90 -5.56 5.39 7.55
N ARG A 91 -5.62 4.90 8.79
CA ARG A 91 -6.33 3.65 9.10
C ARG A 91 -7.82 3.78 8.84
N GLN A 92 -8.41 4.91 9.25
CA GLN A 92 -9.82 5.16 9.04
C GLN A 92 -10.16 5.30 7.56
N GLN A 93 -9.30 5.95 6.78
CA GLN A 93 -9.46 6.02 5.34
C GLN A 93 -9.50 4.63 4.72
N LEU A 94 -8.57 3.77 5.10
CA LEU A 94 -8.54 2.39 4.57
C LEU A 94 -9.81 1.63 4.93
N ARG A 95 -10.30 1.77 6.16
CA ARG A 95 -11.57 1.15 6.58
C ARG A 95 -12.72 1.62 5.71
N ASN A 96 -12.76 2.92 5.39
CA ASN A 96 -13.78 3.49 4.53
C ASN A 96 -13.69 2.94 3.09
N TYR A 97 -12.49 2.77 2.57
CA TYR A 97 -12.31 2.15 1.25
C TYR A 97 -12.82 0.71 1.25
N LEU A 98 -12.51 -0.06 2.29
CA LEU A 98 -12.97 -1.44 2.41
C LEU A 98 -14.49 -1.53 2.51
N ARG A 99 -15.10 -0.64 3.29
CA ARG A 99 -16.56 -0.58 3.39
C ARG A 99 -17.20 -0.23 2.06
N SER A 100 -16.68 0.77 1.37
CA SER A 100 -17.19 1.21 0.07
C SER A 100 -16.99 0.17 -1.01
N ALA A 101 -15.91 -0.61 -0.94
CA ALA A 101 -15.59 -1.63 -1.94
C ALA A 101 -16.73 -2.62 -2.13
N THR A 102 -17.39 -3.02 -1.05
CA THR A 102 -18.51 -3.98 -1.10
C THR A 102 -19.71 -3.49 -1.89
N LEU A 103 -19.83 -2.17 -2.03
CA LEU A 103 -20.93 -1.52 -2.75
C LEU A 103 -20.60 -1.24 -4.21
N ASN A 104 -19.37 -1.50 -4.63
CA ASN A 104 -18.94 -1.30 -6.01
C ASN A 104 -19.54 -2.35 -6.94
N LYS A 105 -19.77 -1.96 -8.18
CA LYS A 105 -20.31 -2.88 -9.20
C LYS A 105 -19.24 -3.75 -9.82
N ASN A 106 -17.97 -3.31 -9.78
CA ASN A 106 -16.87 -4.08 -10.35
C ASN A 106 -16.70 -5.39 -9.60
N ALA A 107 -16.62 -6.49 -10.33
CA ALA A 107 -16.58 -7.83 -9.76
C ALA A 107 -15.34 -8.09 -8.89
N ILE A 108 -14.21 -7.48 -9.23
CA ILE A 108 -12.97 -7.63 -8.46
C ILE A 108 -13.01 -6.76 -7.21
N ILE A 109 -13.34 -5.47 -7.36
CA ILE A 109 -13.38 -4.51 -6.25
C ILE A 109 -14.41 -4.96 -5.20
N LYS A 110 -15.55 -5.46 -5.64
CA LYS A 110 -16.61 -5.93 -4.76
C LYS A 110 -16.14 -7.02 -3.79
N LYS A 111 -15.14 -7.79 -4.16
CA LYS A 111 -14.63 -8.90 -3.35
C LYS A 111 -13.54 -8.49 -2.37
N ILE A 112 -13.09 -7.24 -2.41
CA ILE A 112 -12.04 -6.76 -1.51
C ILE A 112 -12.60 -6.71 -0.09
N ASN A 113 -11.92 -7.38 0.84
CA ASN A 113 -12.27 -7.34 2.26
C ASN A 113 -11.07 -7.09 3.16
N THR A 114 -9.88 -6.92 2.60
CA THR A 114 -8.65 -6.73 3.35
C THR A 114 -7.81 -5.65 2.69
N GLY A 115 -7.17 -4.84 3.50
CA GLY A 115 -6.24 -3.84 3.06
C GLY A 115 -4.99 -3.82 3.90
N LEU A 116 -3.91 -3.34 3.32
CA LEU A 116 -2.62 -3.23 3.97
C LEU A 116 -2.12 -1.80 3.81
N LEU A 117 -1.73 -1.18 4.93
CA LEU A 117 -1.03 0.10 4.93
C LEU A 117 0.45 -0.18 5.07
N ILE A 118 1.23 0.31 4.12
CA ILE A 118 2.69 0.22 4.20
C ILE A 118 3.21 1.63 4.39
N ASN A 119 3.83 1.87 5.53
CA ASN A 119 4.46 3.16 5.80
C ASN A 119 5.97 3.01 5.66
N PHE A 120 6.52 3.67 4.65
CA PHE A 120 7.97 3.78 4.53
C PHE A 120 8.40 4.92 5.43
N LYS A 121 8.93 4.56 6.59
CA LYS A 121 9.21 5.53 7.64
C LYS A 121 10.17 6.60 7.15
N LYS A 122 9.74 7.86 7.26
CA LYS A 122 10.62 8.98 6.99
C LYS A 122 11.64 9.05 8.09
N SER A 123 12.87 8.73 7.74
CA SER A 123 13.98 8.72 8.68
C SER A 123 14.68 10.08 8.64
N GLU A 124 14.71 10.78 9.75
CA GLU A 124 15.56 11.93 9.90
C GLU A 124 16.97 11.43 10.14
N THR A 125 17.66 11.13 9.06
CA THR A 125 19.04 10.65 9.12
C THR A 125 19.93 11.69 8.46
N PHE A 126 20.98 12.07 9.14
CA PHE A 126 21.98 12.95 8.55
C PHE A 126 23.39 12.38 8.79
N ILE A 127 24.33 12.86 7.99
CA ILE A 127 25.73 12.51 8.14
C ILE A 127 26.39 13.69 8.84
N ASP A 128 26.92 13.45 10.04
CA ASP A 128 27.59 14.50 10.81
C ASP A 128 28.97 14.83 10.23
N ALA A 129 29.67 15.77 10.88
CA ALA A 129 30.98 16.20 10.42
C ALA A 129 32.02 15.06 10.35
N ASN A 130 31.78 13.97 11.07
CA ASN A 130 32.62 12.78 11.05
C ASN A 130 32.11 11.72 10.07
N LYS A 131 31.13 12.08 9.23
CA LYS A 131 30.48 11.19 8.26
C LYS A 131 29.76 10.00 8.91
N LYS A 132 29.32 10.16 10.15
CA LYS A 132 28.50 9.14 10.81
C LYS A 132 27.04 9.43 10.56
N LYS A 133 26.29 8.40 10.19
CA LYS A 133 24.84 8.51 10.08
C LYS A 133 24.19 8.64 11.44
N ARG A 134 23.29 9.57 11.59
CA ARG A 134 22.49 9.72 12.80
C ARG A 134 21.01 9.71 12.41
N THR A 135 20.22 8.97 13.18
CA THR A 135 18.78 8.86 12.95
C THR A 135 18.05 9.50 14.13
N PHE A 136 17.06 10.29 13.84
CA PHE A 136 16.21 10.93 14.83
C PHE A 136 14.79 10.39 14.76
#